data_7791547601c1a93ef163a8d15f070f51
#
_entry.id   7791547601c1a93ef163a8d15f070f51
#
_cell.length_a   1.000
_cell.length_b   1.000
_cell.length_c   1.000
_cell.angle_alpha   90.00
_cell.angle_beta   90.00
_cell.angle_gamma   90.00
#
_symmetry.space_group_name_H-M   'P 1'
#
loop_
_entity.id
_entity.type
_entity.pdbx_description
1 polymer ?
#
loop_
_entity_poly.entity_id
_entity_poly.type
_entity_poly.pdbx_seq_one_letter_code
_entity_poly.pdbx_strand_id
1 'polypeptide(L)'
;MFNILMYLPWGKVPEITCQELLQKREIVQIVDVRSAHEFKHSHIKGAVNLPITQLDESTLQSLGLNLDQPVVTICLSAHRSIPATRKLAKMGYSVTQLKGGMKSWWKNGLP
;
A
#
# COMPACT_ATOMS: atom_id res chain seq x y z
N MET A 1 5.93 10.48 -13.72
CA MET A 1 6.61 9.79 -14.84
C MET A 1 6.07 8.37 -14.97
N PHE A 2 5.80 7.96 -16.17
CA PHE A 2 5.30 6.60 -16.43
C PHE A 2 6.39 5.56 -16.19
N ASN A 3 6.08 4.54 -15.38
CA ASN A 3 7.01 3.43 -15.12
C ASN A 3 6.46 2.15 -15.75
N ILE A 4 7.05 1.76 -16.89
CA ILE A 4 6.57 0.59 -17.63
C ILE A 4 6.68 -0.71 -16.83
N LEU A 5 7.63 -0.80 -15.89
CA LEU A 5 7.80 -2.01 -15.06
C LEU A 5 6.59 -2.32 -14.21
N MET A 6 5.77 -1.30 -13.89
CA MET A 6 4.52 -1.48 -13.13
C MET A 6 3.51 -2.36 -13.84
N TYR A 7 3.59 -2.46 -15.15
CA TYR A 7 2.61 -3.18 -15.97
C TYR A 7 3.10 -4.55 -16.45
N LEU A 8 4.31 -4.96 -16.05
CA LEU A 8 4.84 -6.26 -16.41
C LEU A 8 4.45 -7.28 -15.33
N PRO A 9 4.03 -8.50 -15.72
CA PRO A 9 3.60 -9.50 -14.74
C PRO A 9 4.71 -9.98 -13.80
N TRP A 10 5.97 -9.84 -14.21
CA TRP A 10 7.13 -10.26 -13.42
C TRP A 10 7.96 -9.08 -12.91
N GLY A 11 7.57 -7.86 -13.24
CA GLY A 11 8.33 -6.67 -12.86
C GLY A 11 8.22 -6.38 -11.37
N LYS A 12 9.26 -5.75 -10.82
CA LYS A 12 9.20 -5.23 -9.45
C LYS A 12 8.32 -3.99 -9.42
N VAL A 13 7.69 -3.75 -8.29
CA VAL A 13 6.94 -2.52 -8.05
C VAL A 13 7.80 -1.55 -7.26
N PRO A 14 7.56 -0.23 -7.39
CA PRO A 14 8.28 0.77 -6.59
C PRO A 14 8.05 0.54 -5.10
N GLU A 15 9.08 0.80 -4.30
CA GLU A 15 9.02 0.61 -2.86
C GLU A 15 9.37 1.89 -2.10
N ILE A 16 8.82 2.02 -0.90
CA ILE A 16 9.14 3.07 0.03
C ILE A 16 9.67 2.41 1.32
N THR A 17 10.71 2.98 1.92
CA THR A 17 11.23 2.44 3.18
C THR A 17 10.35 2.84 4.35
N CYS A 18 10.51 2.15 5.49
CA CYS A 18 9.78 2.50 6.71
C CYS A 18 10.06 3.94 7.14
N GLN A 19 11.31 4.37 7.07
CA GLN A 19 11.71 5.73 7.45
C GLN A 19 11.10 6.77 6.54
N GLU A 20 11.10 6.52 5.23
CA GLU A 20 10.47 7.42 4.27
C GLU A 20 8.97 7.52 4.49
N LEU A 21 8.31 6.40 4.77
CA LEU A 21 6.88 6.41 5.05
C LEU A 21 6.58 7.21 6.31
N LEU A 22 7.39 7.02 7.36
CA LEU A 22 7.20 7.76 8.60
C LEU A 22 7.28 9.27 8.36
N GLN A 23 8.21 9.73 7.52
CA GLN A 23 8.37 11.14 7.18
C GLN A 23 7.22 11.68 6.33
N LYS A 24 6.65 10.84 5.46
CA LYS A 24 5.62 11.25 4.50
C LYS A 24 4.20 10.88 4.93
N ARG A 25 4.05 10.37 6.12
CA ARG A 25 2.80 9.79 6.64
C ARG A 25 1.57 10.67 6.43
N GLU A 26 1.72 11.97 6.60
CA GLU A 26 0.59 12.90 6.51
C GLU A 26 0.21 13.30 5.09
N ILE A 27 1.10 13.02 4.12
CA ILE A 27 0.86 13.41 2.73
C ILE A 27 0.59 12.21 1.81
N VAL A 28 0.58 10.99 2.36
CA VAL A 28 0.28 9.78 1.60
C VAL A 28 -0.97 9.10 2.15
N GLN A 29 -1.57 8.27 1.31
CA GLN A 29 -2.70 7.44 1.70
C GLN A 29 -2.19 6.02 1.92
N ILE A 30 -2.31 5.52 3.15
CA ILE A 30 -1.79 4.19 3.51
C ILE A 30 -2.92 3.18 3.38
N VAL A 31 -2.75 2.20 2.51
CA VAL A 31 -3.75 1.16 2.25
C VAL A 31 -3.19 -0.20 2.64
N ASP A 32 -3.72 -0.78 3.70
CA ASP A 32 -3.32 -2.09 4.20
C ASP A 32 -4.17 -3.15 3.49
N VAL A 33 -3.52 -3.97 2.67
CA VAL A 33 -4.21 -4.97 1.85
C VAL A 33 -4.25 -6.36 2.49
N ARG A 34 -3.90 -6.43 3.77
CA ARG A 34 -4.02 -7.67 4.55
C ARG A 34 -5.49 -7.93 4.89
N SER A 35 -5.76 -9.12 5.46
CA SER A 35 -7.11 -9.43 5.92
C SER A 35 -7.55 -8.46 7.01
N ALA A 36 -8.87 -8.34 7.19
CA ALA A 36 -9.44 -7.51 8.26
C ALA A 36 -8.98 -7.97 9.64
N HIS A 37 -8.81 -9.27 9.83
CA HIS A 37 -8.34 -9.84 11.10
C HIS A 37 -6.91 -9.39 11.42
N GLU A 38 -6.01 -9.47 10.43
CA GLU A 38 -4.63 -9.01 10.59
C GLU A 38 -4.58 -7.52 10.90
N PHE A 39 -5.34 -6.73 10.17
CA PHE A 39 -5.40 -5.28 10.34
C PHE A 39 -5.89 -4.90 11.74
N LYS A 40 -6.95 -5.54 12.19
CA LYS A 40 -7.54 -5.28 13.50
C LYS A 40 -6.55 -5.59 14.63
N HIS A 41 -5.72 -6.61 14.44
CA HIS A 41 -4.72 -7.01 15.44
C HIS A 41 -3.61 -5.96 15.59
N SER A 42 -3.09 -5.46 14.49
CA SER A 42 -2.04 -4.43 14.50
C SER A 42 -1.92 -3.81 13.12
N HIS A 43 -1.87 -2.49 13.03
CA HIS A 43 -1.70 -1.79 11.76
C HIS A 43 -1.03 -0.43 11.98
N ILE A 44 -0.56 0.17 10.89
CA ILE A 44 0.07 1.48 10.93
C ILE A 44 -1.01 2.54 11.18
N LYS A 45 -0.76 3.44 12.12
CA LYS A 45 -1.68 4.52 12.44
C LYS A 45 -2.00 5.35 11.19
N GLY A 46 -3.29 5.54 10.93
CA GLY A 46 -3.75 6.28 9.75
C GLY A 46 -4.01 5.41 8.53
N ALA A 47 -3.65 4.13 8.57
CA ALA A 47 -3.93 3.23 7.46
C ALA A 47 -5.40 2.86 7.38
N VAL A 48 -5.89 2.67 6.16
CA VAL A 48 -7.22 2.09 5.93
C VAL A 48 -7.03 0.65 5.47
N ASN A 49 -7.96 -0.22 5.83
CA ASN A 49 -7.90 -1.63 5.45
C ASN A 49 -8.71 -1.87 4.18
N LEU A 50 -8.07 -2.43 3.18
CA LEU A 50 -8.73 -2.86 1.95
C LEU A 50 -8.12 -4.19 1.54
N PRO A 51 -8.67 -5.31 2.05
CA PRO A 51 -8.14 -6.63 1.68
C PRO A 51 -8.07 -6.78 0.16
N ILE A 52 -6.99 -7.41 -0.32
CA ILE A 52 -6.73 -7.52 -1.75
C ILE A 52 -7.90 -8.14 -2.52
N THR A 53 -8.66 -9.01 -1.88
CA THR A 53 -9.83 -9.65 -2.47
C THR A 53 -10.99 -8.68 -2.71
N GLN A 54 -10.95 -7.50 -2.08
CA GLN A 54 -12.00 -6.48 -2.19
C GLN A 54 -11.52 -5.23 -2.93
N LEU A 55 -10.36 -5.31 -3.57
CA LEU A 55 -9.75 -4.16 -4.24
C LEU A 55 -10.43 -3.93 -5.60
N ASP A 56 -11.42 -3.04 -5.61
CA ASP A 56 -12.07 -2.61 -6.84
C ASP A 56 -12.37 -1.11 -6.76
N GLU A 57 -12.77 -0.54 -7.88
CA GLU A 57 -12.98 0.90 -7.99
C GLU A 57 -14.07 1.41 -7.04
N SER A 58 -15.15 0.64 -6.92
CA SER A 58 -16.26 1.00 -6.03
C SER A 58 -15.81 1.09 -4.58
N THR A 59 -15.05 0.10 -4.11
CA THR A 59 -14.55 0.06 -2.74
C THR A 59 -13.58 1.21 -2.49
N LEU A 60 -12.71 1.51 -3.46
CA LEU A 60 -11.77 2.63 -3.35
C LEU A 60 -12.50 3.95 -3.21
N GLN A 61 -13.56 4.15 -3.98
CA GLN A 61 -14.37 5.36 -3.88
C GLN A 61 -15.04 5.49 -2.53
N SER A 62 -15.57 4.39 -2.00
CA SER A 62 -16.25 4.41 -0.70
C SER A 62 -15.28 4.69 0.45
N LEU A 63 -13.99 4.38 0.28
CA LEU A 63 -12.96 4.71 1.27
C LEU A 63 -12.48 6.15 1.16
N GLY A 64 -12.90 6.88 0.13
CA GLY A 64 -12.52 8.28 -0.07
C GLY A 64 -11.08 8.47 -0.53
N LEU A 65 -10.50 7.48 -1.22
CA LEU A 65 -9.15 7.62 -1.74
C LEU A 65 -9.09 8.66 -2.86
N ASN A 66 -8.04 9.45 -2.84
CA ASN A 66 -7.83 10.57 -3.75
C ASN A 66 -6.73 10.23 -4.76
N LEU A 67 -7.04 10.36 -6.05
CA LEU A 67 -6.07 10.10 -7.13
C LEU A 67 -4.90 11.10 -7.11
N ASP A 68 -5.07 12.25 -6.50
CA ASP A 68 -4.03 13.29 -6.45
C ASP A 68 -3.02 13.08 -5.33
N GLN A 69 -3.26 12.14 -4.42
CA GLN A 69 -2.34 11.84 -3.34
C GLN A 69 -1.68 10.49 -3.53
N PRO A 70 -0.36 10.38 -3.29
CA PRO A 70 0.34 9.09 -3.40
C PRO A 70 -0.24 8.06 -2.44
N VAL A 71 -0.27 6.81 -2.89
CA VAL A 71 -0.75 5.67 -2.11
C VAL A 71 0.43 4.78 -1.74
N VAL A 72 0.43 4.29 -0.51
CA VAL A 72 1.39 3.29 -0.06
C VAL A 72 0.62 2.04 0.33
N THR A 73 0.94 0.92 -0.30
CA THR A 73 0.30 -0.36 0.02
C THR A 73 1.11 -1.11 1.08
N ILE A 74 0.39 -1.77 2.00
CA ILE A 74 1.00 -2.49 3.11
C ILE A 74 0.52 -3.94 3.09
N CYS A 75 1.45 -4.88 3.21
CA CYS A 75 1.10 -6.27 3.53
C CYS A 75 2.08 -6.80 4.58
N LEU A 76 2.05 -8.10 4.86
CA LEU A 76 2.88 -8.66 5.92
C LEU A 76 4.37 -8.60 5.59
N SER A 77 4.75 -9.03 4.38
CA SER A 77 6.16 -9.12 3.94
C SER A 77 6.38 -8.67 2.51
N ALA A 78 5.55 -7.74 2.04
CA ALA A 78 5.64 -7.14 0.70
C ALA A 78 5.35 -8.09 -0.48
N HIS A 79 4.65 -9.20 -0.26
CA HIS A 79 4.26 -10.12 -1.33
C HIS A 79 2.84 -9.88 -1.82
N ARG A 80 1.87 -9.83 -0.91
CA ARG A 80 0.47 -9.55 -1.26
C ARG A 80 0.27 -8.14 -1.81
N SER A 81 1.14 -7.22 -1.46
CA SER A 81 1.04 -5.83 -1.92
C SER A 81 1.51 -5.64 -3.37
N ILE A 82 2.25 -6.58 -3.95
CA ILE A 82 2.70 -6.47 -5.34
C ILE A 82 1.51 -6.39 -6.31
N PRO A 83 0.59 -7.37 -6.35
CA PRO A 83 -0.55 -7.27 -7.25
C PRO A 83 -1.48 -6.11 -6.91
N ALA A 84 -1.64 -5.76 -5.64
CA ALA A 84 -2.43 -4.62 -5.22
C ALA A 84 -1.83 -3.32 -5.76
N THR A 85 -0.52 -3.16 -5.65
CA THR A 85 0.20 -1.98 -6.15
C THR A 85 0.02 -1.83 -7.65
N ARG A 86 0.16 -2.94 -8.39
CA ARG A 86 -0.03 -2.93 -9.84
C ARG A 86 -1.46 -2.57 -10.23
N LYS A 87 -2.43 -3.10 -9.51
CA LYS A 87 -3.84 -2.83 -9.80
C LYS A 87 -4.18 -1.35 -9.56
N LEU A 88 -3.70 -0.80 -8.45
CA LEU A 88 -3.90 0.63 -8.16
C LEU A 88 -3.21 1.53 -9.19
N ALA A 89 -2.01 1.15 -9.63
CA ALA A 89 -1.30 1.90 -10.67
C ALA A 89 -2.09 1.92 -11.98
N LYS A 90 -2.69 0.80 -12.35
CA LYS A 90 -3.53 0.72 -13.56
C LYS A 90 -4.79 1.59 -13.45
N MET A 91 -5.25 1.84 -12.23
CA MET A 91 -6.39 2.72 -11.98
C MET A 91 -6.01 4.20 -11.95
N GLY A 92 -4.74 4.53 -12.13
CA GLY A 92 -4.26 5.91 -12.18
C GLY A 92 -3.64 6.45 -10.91
N TYR A 93 -3.53 5.65 -9.86
CA TYR A 93 -2.88 6.08 -8.62
C TYR A 93 -1.36 6.06 -8.74
N SER A 94 -0.70 7.02 -8.09
CA SER A 94 0.74 7.00 -7.87
C SER A 94 0.97 6.14 -6.64
N VAL A 95 1.54 4.96 -6.79
CA VAL A 95 1.57 3.98 -5.71
C VAL A 95 2.94 3.34 -5.55
N THR A 96 3.32 3.14 -4.27
CA THR A 96 4.50 2.37 -3.88
C THR A 96 4.06 1.36 -2.82
N GLN A 97 4.86 0.31 -2.62
CA GLN A 97 4.61 -0.61 -1.51
C GLN A 97 5.63 -0.40 -0.41
N LEU A 98 5.25 -0.69 0.83
CA LEU A 98 6.18 -0.63 1.95
C LEU A 98 7.19 -1.77 1.86
N LYS A 99 8.46 -1.41 1.75
CA LYS A 99 9.55 -2.39 1.69
C LYS A 99 9.56 -3.24 2.96
N GLY A 100 9.47 -4.55 2.79
CA GLY A 100 9.46 -5.50 3.90
C GLY A 100 8.13 -5.59 4.65
N GLY A 101 7.13 -4.79 4.29
CA GLY A 101 5.80 -4.86 4.89
C GLY A 101 5.75 -4.62 6.38
N MET A 102 4.71 -5.12 7.03
CA MET A 102 4.53 -4.97 8.48
C MET A 102 5.66 -5.60 9.29
N LYS A 103 6.26 -6.68 8.81
CA LYS A 103 7.40 -7.30 9.51
C LYS A 103 8.53 -6.30 9.71
N SER A 104 8.84 -5.53 8.66
CA SER A 104 9.87 -4.50 8.73
C SER A 104 9.45 -3.34 9.64
N TRP A 105 8.18 -2.94 9.56
CA TRP A 105 7.63 -1.88 10.41
C TRP A 105 7.75 -2.21 11.88
N TRP A 106 7.31 -3.40 12.27
CA TRP A 106 7.41 -3.87 13.65
C TRP A 106 8.86 -4.01 14.13
N LYS A 107 9.73 -4.54 13.26
CA LYS A 107 11.16 -4.71 13.58
C LYS A 107 11.82 -3.38 13.90
N ASN A 108 11.39 -2.31 13.26
CA ASN A 108 11.90 -0.96 13.51
C ASN A 108 11.21 -0.26 14.68
N GLY A 109 10.27 -0.90 15.35
CA GLY A 109 9.59 -0.36 16.52
C GLY A 109 8.71 0.85 16.23
N LEU A 110 8.18 0.96 15.03
CA LEU A 110 7.41 2.13 14.60
C LEU A 110 5.92 2.00 14.97
N PRO A 111 5.22 3.13 15.22
CA PRO A 111 3.80 3.11 15.62
C PRO A 111 2.85 2.87 14.47
#